data_8abaeb6b02e8e33d735896d515f67d5d
#
_entry.id   8abaeb6b02e8e33d735896d515f67d5d
#
_cell.length_a   1.000
_cell.length_b   1.000
_cell.length_c   1.000
_cell.angle_alpha   90.00
_cell.angle_beta   90.00
_cell.angle_gamma   90.00
#
_symmetry.space_group_name_H-M   'P 1'
#
loop_
_entity.id
_entity.type
_entity.pdbx_description
1 polymer ?
#
loop_
_entity_poly.entity_id
_entity_poly.type
_entity_poly.pdbx_seq_one_letter_code
_entity_poly.pdbx_strand_id
1 'polypeptide(L)'
;VDKALLFEGLGHEYTTQEFDELCFQFGIELDEDTTEEVAGTDERPQLKIDIPANRYDLLCFEGILRALRVFLGLQEPPKYTLSQPKELLTMKLTPATARIRPYFAGAVLRNITFTQERYNNFIDFQDKIHQNLARQRTLVSIGTHDLDTIEAPFVYDALPPNDIKLSLIHISEPTRPLY
;
A
#
# COMPACT_ATOMS: atom_id res chain seq x y z
N VAL A 1 3.62 2.67 13.02
CA VAL A 1 3.45 1.22 12.86
C VAL A 1 3.23 0.57 14.23
N ASP A 2 2.47 -0.54 14.28
CA ASP A 2 2.25 -1.29 15.52
C ASP A 2 3.58 -1.89 16.03
N LYS A 3 3.96 -1.52 17.26
CA LYS A 3 5.24 -1.91 17.86
C LYS A 3 5.35 -3.42 18.10
N ALA A 4 4.31 -4.01 18.68
CA ALA A 4 4.32 -5.43 19.02
C ALA A 4 4.39 -6.31 17.75
N LEU A 5 3.60 -5.98 16.73
CA LEU A 5 3.62 -6.70 15.46
C LEU A 5 4.97 -6.56 14.73
N LEU A 6 5.59 -5.38 14.81
CA LEU A 6 6.89 -5.18 14.19
C LEU A 6 7.96 -6.04 14.87
N PHE A 7 8.01 -6.03 16.19
CA PHE A 7 9.01 -6.80 16.95
C PHE A 7 8.75 -8.32 16.83
N GLU A 8 7.50 -8.75 16.86
CA GLU A 8 7.14 -10.13 16.56
C GLU A 8 7.66 -10.54 15.16
N GLY A 9 7.41 -9.70 14.15
CA GLY A 9 7.89 -9.95 12.78
C GLY A 9 9.41 -9.96 12.64
N LEU A 10 10.13 -9.19 13.46
CA LEU A 10 11.60 -9.19 13.54
C LEU A 10 12.14 -10.38 14.36
N GLY A 11 11.30 -10.98 15.21
CA GLY A 11 11.67 -12.09 16.08
C GLY A 11 12.53 -11.68 17.27
N HIS A 12 12.52 -10.40 17.62
CA HIS A 12 13.28 -9.83 18.74
C HIS A 12 12.55 -8.62 19.34
N GLU A 13 12.52 -8.56 20.66
CA GLU A 13 12.03 -7.40 21.41
C GLU A 13 13.16 -6.40 21.58
N TYR A 14 12.90 -5.17 21.21
CA TYR A 14 13.86 -4.06 21.33
C TYR A 14 13.41 -3.09 22.41
N THR A 15 14.35 -2.56 23.17
CA THR A 15 14.10 -1.31 23.89
C THR A 15 13.99 -0.16 22.88
N THR A 16 13.40 0.96 23.30
CA THR A 16 13.28 2.15 22.44
C THR A 16 14.63 2.60 21.93
N GLN A 17 15.66 2.60 22.79
CA GLN A 17 17.02 2.98 22.42
C GLN A 17 17.64 2.01 21.41
N GLU A 18 17.51 0.71 21.62
CA GLU A 18 18.06 -0.30 20.69
C GLU A 18 17.39 -0.22 19.32
N PHE A 19 16.07 0.06 19.31
CA PHE A 19 15.34 0.23 18.05
C PHE A 19 15.71 1.53 17.33
N ASP A 20 15.93 2.62 18.06
CA ASP A 20 16.44 3.88 17.50
C ASP A 20 17.84 3.70 16.88
N GLU A 21 18.73 2.99 17.56
CA GLU A 21 20.06 2.63 17.02
C GLU A 21 19.95 1.77 15.75
N LEU A 22 19.01 0.82 15.70
CA LEU A 22 18.74 0.01 14.51
C LEU A 22 18.21 0.89 13.36
N CYS A 23 17.27 1.77 13.63
CA CYS A 23 16.74 2.73 12.65
C CYS A 23 17.88 3.59 12.07
N PHE A 24 18.72 4.14 12.92
CA PHE A 24 19.87 4.95 12.50
C PHE A 24 20.85 4.16 11.60
N GLN A 25 21.18 2.92 11.97
CA GLN A 25 22.06 2.06 11.17
C GLN A 25 21.44 1.70 9.81
N PHE A 26 20.13 1.53 9.77
CA PHE A 26 19.41 1.25 8.53
C PHE A 26 19.20 2.49 7.65
N GLY A 27 19.21 3.69 8.23
CA GLY A 27 19.03 4.96 7.55
C GLY A 27 17.57 5.47 7.51
N ILE A 28 16.84 5.21 8.57
CA ILE A 28 15.54 5.82 8.90
C ILE A 28 15.65 6.41 10.31
N GLU A 29 14.65 7.15 10.77
CA GLU A 29 14.66 7.80 12.07
C GLU A 29 13.45 7.41 12.90
N LEU A 30 13.64 7.02 14.15
CA LEU A 30 12.56 6.83 15.10
C LEU A 30 12.18 8.19 15.69
N ASP A 31 11.02 8.74 15.27
CA ASP A 31 10.51 10.00 15.77
C ASP A 31 9.91 9.85 17.17
N GLU A 32 9.09 8.81 17.37
CA GLU A 32 8.37 8.63 18.63
C GLU A 32 8.02 7.15 18.89
N ASP A 33 8.08 6.76 20.15
CA ASP A 33 7.55 5.51 20.70
C ASP A 33 6.42 5.85 21.68
N THR A 34 5.18 5.58 21.29
CA THR A 34 3.99 5.97 22.07
C THR A 34 3.72 5.07 23.28
N THR A 35 4.63 4.17 23.66
CA THR A 35 4.43 3.20 24.74
C THR A 35 4.02 3.87 26.06
N GLU A 36 4.64 4.99 26.42
CA GLU A 36 4.33 5.72 27.64
C GLU A 36 3.02 6.49 27.55
N GLU A 37 2.68 7.03 26.38
CA GLU A 37 1.47 7.81 26.15
C GLU A 37 0.19 6.99 26.25
N VAL A 38 0.23 5.76 25.73
CA VAL A 38 -0.93 4.86 25.74
C VAL A 38 -1.00 3.98 27.00
N ALA A 39 -0.06 4.14 27.93
CA ALA A 39 -0.05 3.36 29.16
C ALA A 39 -1.33 3.56 29.98
N GLY A 40 -2.09 2.47 30.17
CA GLY A 40 -3.39 2.49 30.88
C GLY A 40 -4.60 2.79 29.99
N THR A 41 -4.42 2.87 28.68
CA THR A 41 -5.52 2.91 27.69
C THR A 41 -5.67 1.56 26.98
N ASP A 42 -6.73 1.39 26.18
CA ASP A 42 -6.92 0.21 25.32
C ASP A 42 -6.17 0.31 23.98
N GLU A 43 -5.40 1.38 23.76
CA GLU A 43 -4.66 1.60 22.54
C GLU A 43 -3.34 0.82 22.54
N ARG A 44 -2.95 0.36 21.37
CA ARG A 44 -1.68 -0.36 21.19
C ARG A 44 -0.53 0.62 21.00
N PRO A 45 0.63 0.37 21.61
CA PRO A 45 1.84 1.14 21.36
C PRO A 45 2.21 1.18 19.87
N GLN A 46 2.56 2.36 19.38
CA GLN A 46 2.96 2.62 18.01
C GLN A 46 4.39 3.17 17.96
N LEU A 47 5.10 2.83 16.90
CA LEU A 47 6.35 3.47 16.54
C LEU A 47 6.09 4.44 15.38
N LYS A 48 6.39 5.72 15.58
CA LYS A 48 6.40 6.73 14.52
C LYS A 48 7.79 6.77 13.92
N ILE A 49 7.89 6.48 12.64
CA ILE A 49 9.17 6.34 11.94
C ILE A 49 9.18 7.33 10.78
N ASP A 50 10.18 8.19 10.76
CA ASP A 50 10.43 9.10 9.67
C ASP A 50 11.14 8.38 8.52
N ILE A 51 10.54 8.47 7.35
CA ILE A 51 11.00 7.78 6.15
C ILE A 51 11.53 8.80 5.15
N PRO A 52 12.76 8.61 4.63
CA PRO A 52 13.30 9.46 3.58
C PRO A 52 12.37 9.56 2.37
N ALA A 53 12.23 10.76 1.79
CA ALA A 53 11.24 11.06 0.75
C ALA A 53 11.36 10.22 -0.54
N ASN A 54 12.48 9.55 -0.74
CA ASN A 54 12.74 8.67 -1.89
C ASN A 54 12.52 7.18 -1.60
N ARG A 55 12.11 6.81 -0.37
CA ARG A 55 11.92 5.42 0.07
C ARG A 55 10.44 5.04 0.10
N TYR A 56 9.82 5.01 -1.07
CA TYR A 56 8.42 4.63 -1.24
C TYR A 56 8.12 3.16 -0.85
N ASP A 57 9.16 2.34 -0.82
CA ASP A 57 9.11 0.94 -0.37
C ASP A 57 8.86 0.78 1.14
N LEU A 58 9.08 1.84 1.92
CA LEU A 58 8.95 1.85 3.38
C LEU A 58 7.67 2.54 3.88
N LEU A 59 6.75 2.90 3.01
CA LEU A 59 5.54 3.64 3.38
C LEU A 59 4.44 2.78 4.05
N CYS A 60 4.68 1.49 4.27
CA CYS A 60 3.76 0.58 4.95
C CYS A 60 4.50 -0.34 5.89
N PHE A 61 3.75 -0.93 6.83
CA PHE A 61 4.25 -1.90 7.80
C PHE A 61 5.06 -3.03 7.15
N GLU A 62 4.49 -3.68 6.14
CA GLU A 62 5.12 -4.82 5.47
C GLU A 62 6.40 -4.43 4.73
N GLY A 63 6.47 -3.20 4.22
CA GLY A 63 7.67 -2.66 3.57
C GLY A 63 8.80 -2.46 4.57
N ILE A 64 8.51 -1.83 5.71
CA ILE A 64 9.48 -1.61 6.80
C ILE A 64 9.96 -2.95 7.36
N LEU A 65 9.03 -3.82 7.75
CA LEU A 65 9.35 -5.14 8.30
C LEU A 65 10.26 -5.93 7.36
N ARG A 66 9.91 -6.03 6.09
CA ARG A 66 10.71 -6.76 5.10
C ARG A 66 12.09 -6.15 4.95
N ALA A 67 12.19 -4.83 4.86
CA ALA A 67 13.47 -4.15 4.66
C ALA A 67 14.40 -4.33 5.86
N LEU A 68 13.88 -4.22 7.08
CA LEU A 68 14.65 -4.48 8.30
C LEU A 68 15.07 -5.96 8.40
N ARG A 69 14.20 -6.93 8.05
CA ARG A 69 14.57 -8.34 8.02
C ARG A 69 15.71 -8.63 7.05
N VAL A 70 15.68 -8.00 5.87
CA VAL A 70 16.78 -8.14 4.89
C VAL A 70 18.06 -7.50 5.42
N PHE A 71 17.98 -6.32 6.03
CA PHE A 71 19.12 -5.63 6.63
C PHE A 71 19.78 -6.45 7.74
N LEU A 72 18.97 -7.05 8.60
CA LEU A 72 19.43 -7.91 9.71
C LEU A 72 19.91 -9.31 9.25
N GLY A 73 19.81 -9.62 7.95
CA GLY A 73 20.18 -10.94 7.42
C GLY A 73 19.21 -12.06 7.79
N LEU A 74 18.01 -11.71 8.26
CA LEU A 74 16.96 -12.68 8.62
C LEU A 74 16.18 -13.20 7.41
N GLN A 75 16.33 -12.53 6.28
CA GLN A 75 15.61 -12.85 5.05
C GLN A 75 16.44 -12.44 3.83
N GLU A 76 16.44 -13.28 2.80
CA GLU A 76 16.99 -12.89 1.49
C GLU A 76 16.09 -11.85 0.78
N PRO A 77 16.68 -10.93 -0.01
CA PRO A 77 15.90 -10.02 -0.84
C PRO A 77 14.95 -10.79 -1.75
N PRO A 78 13.65 -10.42 -1.79
CA PRO A 78 12.68 -11.15 -2.59
C PRO A 78 12.96 -11.00 -4.08
N LYS A 79 12.88 -12.11 -4.82
CA LYS A 79 12.95 -12.12 -6.28
C LYS A 79 11.54 -12.30 -6.85
N TYR A 80 11.03 -11.28 -7.52
CA TYR A 80 9.71 -11.33 -8.13
C TYR A 80 9.79 -11.85 -9.56
N THR A 81 8.89 -12.75 -9.91
CA THR A 81 8.76 -13.30 -11.26
C THR A 81 7.31 -13.22 -11.70
N LEU A 82 7.09 -13.05 -13.00
CA LEU A 82 5.74 -13.10 -13.58
C LEU A 82 5.37 -14.55 -13.87
N SER A 83 4.22 -14.99 -13.35
CA SER A 83 3.65 -16.26 -13.75
C SER A 83 2.96 -16.14 -15.10
N GLN A 84 3.09 -17.18 -15.93
CA GLN A 84 2.38 -17.28 -17.22
C GLN A 84 0.97 -17.85 -16.96
N PRO A 85 -0.11 -17.06 -17.12
CA PRO A 85 -1.46 -17.57 -16.97
C PRO A 85 -1.85 -18.46 -18.16
N LYS A 86 -2.77 -19.40 -17.94
CA LYS A 86 -3.34 -20.22 -19.04
C LYS A 86 -4.13 -19.35 -20.01
N GLU A 87 -4.82 -18.35 -19.47
CA GLU A 87 -5.63 -17.41 -20.21
C GLU A 87 -5.28 -15.98 -19.80
N LEU A 88 -4.97 -15.15 -20.78
CA LEU A 88 -4.58 -13.75 -20.55
C LEU A 88 -5.82 -12.88 -20.43
N LEU A 89 -5.95 -12.20 -19.29
CA LEU A 89 -6.97 -11.16 -19.12
C LEU A 89 -6.54 -9.92 -19.89
N THR A 90 -7.44 -9.38 -20.70
CA THR A 90 -7.15 -8.23 -21.55
C THR A 90 -7.92 -7.00 -21.11
N MET A 91 -7.28 -5.83 -21.22
CA MET A 91 -7.87 -4.52 -21.04
C MET A 91 -7.88 -3.80 -22.38
N LYS A 92 -9.07 -3.45 -22.87
CA LYS A 92 -9.23 -2.66 -24.10
C LYS A 92 -9.25 -1.17 -23.74
N LEU A 93 -8.28 -0.42 -24.27
CA LEU A 93 -8.23 1.03 -24.15
C LEU A 93 -9.00 1.69 -25.29
N THR A 94 -9.89 2.63 -24.99
CA THR A 94 -10.59 3.42 -26.02
C THR A 94 -9.74 4.62 -26.46
N PRO A 95 -9.92 5.12 -27.69
CA PRO A 95 -9.20 6.32 -28.14
C PRO A 95 -9.49 7.58 -27.31
N ALA A 96 -10.64 7.62 -26.61
CA ALA A 96 -11.03 8.75 -25.79
C ALA A 96 -10.08 8.98 -24.62
N THR A 97 -9.45 7.91 -24.08
CA THR A 97 -8.51 7.99 -22.98
C THR A 97 -7.22 8.74 -23.35
N ALA A 98 -6.85 8.77 -24.63
CA ALA A 98 -5.59 9.39 -25.09
C ALA A 98 -5.49 10.89 -24.75
N ARG A 99 -6.61 11.58 -24.60
CA ARG A 99 -6.65 13.01 -24.28
C ARG A 99 -6.51 13.31 -22.78
N ILE A 100 -6.74 12.30 -21.94
CA ILE A 100 -6.81 12.49 -20.48
C ILE A 100 -5.72 11.68 -19.80
N ARG A 101 -5.74 10.35 -20.00
CA ARG A 101 -4.75 9.41 -19.42
C ARG A 101 -4.41 8.34 -20.45
N PRO A 102 -3.41 8.62 -21.32
CA PRO A 102 -3.10 7.75 -22.49
C PRO A 102 -2.44 6.42 -22.10
N TYR A 103 -1.86 6.35 -20.88
CA TYR A 103 -1.11 5.18 -20.45
C TYR A 103 -1.89 4.40 -19.39
N PHE A 104 -1.90 3.09 -19.56
CA PHE A 104 -2.49 2.16 -18.63
C PHE A 104 -1.54 0.98 -18.40
N ALA A 105 -1.44 0.54 -17.18
CA ALA A 105 -0.79 -0.70 -16.81
C ALA A 105 -1.67 -1.44 -15.80
N GLY A 106 -1.77 -2.75 -15.96
CA GLY A 106 -2.55 -3.58 -15.05
C GLY A 106 -1.79 -4.86 -14.69
N ALA A 107 -2.08 -5.38 -13.51
CA ALA A 107 -1.55 -6.65 -13.05
C ALA A 107 -2.62 -7.41 -12.27
N VAL A 108 -2.54 -8.74 -12.30
CA VAL A 108 -3.41 -9.62 -11.52
C VAL A 108 -2.55 -10.31 -10.47
N LEU A 109 -2.95 -10.15 -9.21
CA LEU A 109 -2.38 -10.88 -8.07
C LEU A 109 -3.36 -11.99 -7.71
N ARG A 110 -2.92 -13.25 -7.82
CA ARG A 110 -3.77 -14.41 -7.51
C ARG A 110 -3.43 -15.00 -6.15
N ASN A 111 -4.41 -15.66 -5.53
CA ASN A 111 -4.27 -16.33 -4.24
C ASN A 111 -3.87 -15.36 -3.11
N ILE A 112 -4.35 -14.13 -3.18
CA ILE A 112 -4.18 -13.16 -2.11
C ILE A 112 -5.42 -13.21 -1.22
N THR A 113 -5.19 -13.42 0.07
CA THR A 113 -6.24 -13.33 1.09
C THR A 113 -5.90 -12.16 2.01
N PHE A 114 -6.81 -11.22 2.11
CA PHE A 114 -6.69 -10.10 3.03
C PHE A 114 -7.28 -10.46 4.40
N THR A 115 -6.50 -10.25 5.45
CA THR A 115 -7.04 -10.02 6.79
C THR A 115 -7.45 -8.55 6.90
N GLN A 116 -8.29 -8.19 7.88
CA GLN A 116 -8.68 -6.79 8.07
C GLN A 116 -7.47 -5.87 8.22
N GLU A 117 -6.46 -6.30 8.97
CA GLU A 117 -5.23 -5.56 9.19
C GLU A 117 -4.45 -5.35 7.88
N ARG A 118 -4.20 -6.42 7.12
CA ARG A 118 -3.51 -6.33 5.82
C ARG A 118 -4.26 -5.45 4.82
N TYR A 119 -5.59 -5.50 4.87
CA TYR A 119 -6.42 -4.63 4.04
C TYR A 119 -6.22 -3.17 4.42
N ASN A 120 -6.25 -2.84 5.70
CA ASN A 120 -6.02 -1.48 6.18
C ASN A 120 -4.63 -0.98 5.77
N ASN A 121 -3.58 -1.76 6.03
CA ASN A 121 -2.21 -1.43 5.63
C ASN A 121 -2.07 -1.21 4.10
N PHE A 122 -2.77 -2.04 3.32
CA PHE A 122 -2.77 -1.92 1.86
C PHE A 122 -3.43 -0.61 1.38
N ILE A 123 -4.57 -0.23 1.97
CA ILE A 123 -5.25 1.03 1.65
C ILE A 123 -4.41 2.23 2.09
N ASP A 124 -3.84 2.20 3.29
CA ASP A 124 -2.94 3.25 3.78
C ASP A 124 -1.71 3.42 2.86
N PHE A 125 -1.12 2.31 2.43
CA PHE A 125 -0.01 2.33 1.50
C PHE A 125 -0.40 2.95 0.16
N GLN A 126 -1.54 2.53 -0.41
CA GLN A 126 -2.06 3.09 -1.65
C GLN A 126 -2.31 4.60 -1.54
N ASP A 127 -2.88 5.06 -0.43
CA ASP A 127 -3.12 6.48 -0.19
C ASP A 127 -1.82 7.26 -0.02
N LYS A 128 -0.83 6.75 0.70
CA LYS A 128 0.48 7.37 0.81
C LYS A 128 1.18 7.50 -0.55
N ILE A 129 1.11 6.47 -1.41
CA ILE A 129 1.61 6.56 -2.79
C ILE A 129 0.84 7.63 -3.58
N HIS A 130 -0.48 7.68 -3.45
CA HIS A 130 -1.30 8.68 -4.13
C HIS A 130 -0.94 10.11 -3.70
N GLN A 131 -0.71 10.33 -2.42
CA GLN A 131 -0.35 11.65 -1.88
C GLN A 131 1.04 12.11 -2.37
N ASN A 132 2.01 11.21 -2.38
CA ASN A 132 3.42 11.51 -2.65
C ASN A 132 3.79 11.29 -4.13
N LEU A 133 4.12 10.06 -4.50
CA LEU A 133 4.62 9.69 -5.83
C LEU A 133 3.65 10.04 -6.94
N ALA A 134 2.38 9.81 -6.73
CA ALA A 134 1.32 10.07 -7.70
C ALA A 134 0.86 11.53 -7.73
N ARG A 135 1.47 12.43 -6.95
CA ARG A 135 1.16 13.86 -6.87
C ARG A 135 -0.34 14.12 -6.69
N GLN A 136 -0.91 13.57 -5.62
CA GLN A 136 -2.34 13.65 -5.34
C GLN A 136 -3.21 13.13 -6.50
N ARG A 137 -2.80 12.00 -7.10
CA ARG A 137 -3.46 11.35 -8.25
C ARG A 137 -3.45 12.16 -9.56
N THR A 138 -2.71 13.27 -9.63
CA THR A 138 -2.59 14.06 -10.87
C THR A 138 -1.67 13.39 -11.89
N LEU A 139 -0.62 12.73 -11.43
CA LEU A 139 0.32 12.02 -12.30
C LEU A 139 -0.19 10.62 -12.65
N VAL A 140 -0.55 9.85 -11.64
CA VAL A 140 -1.05 8.47 -11.78
C VAL A 140 -2.11 8.20 -10.71
N SER A 141 -3.07 7.34 -11.01
CA SER A 141 -4.05 6.84 -10.05
C SER A 141 -4.05 5.31 -10.07
N ILE A 142 -3.99 4.70 -8.91
CA ILE A 142 -4.05 3.26 -8.73
C ILE A 142 -5.49 2.90 -8.38
N GLY A 143 -6.09 2.01 -9.16
CA GLY A 143 -7.38 1.38 -8.85
C GLY A 143 -7.16 -0.09 -8.54
N THR A 144 -7.70 -0.55 -7.43
CA THR A 144 -7.64 -1.95 -7.02
C THR A 144 -9.05 -2.52 -6.99
N HIS A 145 -9.21 -3.69 -7.59
CA HIS A 145 -10.49 -4.35 -7.72
C HIS A 145 -10.37 -5.80 -7.29
N ASP A 146 -11.42 -6.30 -6.66
CA ASP A 146 -11.55 -7.73 -6.38
C ASP A 146 -11.90 -8.46 -7.67
N LEU A 147 -11.01 -9.36 -8.09
CA LEU A 147 -11.18 -10.08 -9.36
C LEU A 147 -12.39 -11.00 -9.35
N ASP A 148 -12.83 -11.47 -8.19
CA ASP A 148 -14.00 -12.34 -8.06
C ASP A 148 -15.32 -11.59 -8.25
N THR A 149 -15.29 -10.26 -8.23
CA THR A 149 -16.49 -9.38 -8.40
C THR A 149 -16.59 -8.74 -9.76
N ILE A 150 -15.60 -8.92 -10.64
CA ILE A 150 -15.54 -8.30 -11.96
C ILE A 150 -15.35 -9.35 -13.06
N GLU A 151 -15.92 -9.11 -14.23
CA GLU A 151 -15.85 -10.02 -15.38
C GLU A 151 -15.11 -9.40 -16.55
N ALA A 152 -14.26 -10.19 -17.20
CA ALA A 152 -13.61 -9.81 -18.46
C ALA A 152 -14.60 -9.95 -19.66
N PRO A 153 -14.37 -9.22 -20.78
CA PRO A 153 -13.24 -8.33 -21.05
C PRO A 153 -13.39 -6.97 -20.38
N PHE A 154 -12.27 -6.43 -19.89
CA PHE A 154 -12.25 -5.11 -19.27
C PHE A 154 -12.10 -4.01 -20.31
N VAL A 155 -12.75 -2.87 -20.06
CA VAL A 155 -12.64 -1.68 -20.91
C VAL A 155 -12.18 -0.50 -20.06
N TYR A 156 -11.12 0.16 -20.50
CA TYR A 156 -10.67 1.43 -19.94
C TYR A 156 -11.09 2.56 -20.87
N ASP A 157 -11.99 3.41 -20.39
CA ASP A 157 -12.62 4.45 -21.18
C ASP A 157 -12.55 5.81 -20.47
N ALA A 158 -12.80 6.88 -21.23
CA ALA A 158 -12.95 8.23 -20.73
C ALA A 158 -14.22 8.85 -21.30
N LEU A 159 -15.14 9.20 -20.44
CA LEU A 159 -16.44 9.77 -20.76
C LEU A 159 -16.56 11.18 -20.16
N PRO A 160 -17.42 12.04 -20.74
CA PRO A 160 -17.81 13.28 -20.09
C PRO A 160 -18.39 13.01 -18.69
N PRO A 161 -18.11 13.86 -17.69
CA PRO A 161 -18.57 13.59 -16.31
C PRO A 161 -20.06 13.33 -16.16
N ASN A 162 -20.89 13.99 -16.99
CA ASN A 162 -22.35 13.83 -16.95
C ASN A 162 -22.85 12.51 -17.54
N ASP A 163 -22.02 11.82 -18.31
CA ASP A 163 -22.35 10.53 -18.93
C ASP A 163 -21.93 9.35 -18.05
N ILE A 164 -21.18 9.62 -16.98
CA ILE A 164 -20.71 8.59 -16.05
C ILE A 164 -21.81 8.32 -15.02
N LYS A 165 -22.33 7.11 -15.03
CA LYS A 165 -23.22 6.59 -13.98
C LYS A 165 -22.41 5.63 -13.11
N LEU A 166 -22.02 6.10 -11.95
CA LEU A 166 -21.27 5.31 -10.97
C LEU A 166 -22.20 4.91 -9.83
N SER A 167 -22.33 3.61 -9.59
CA SER A 167 -23.02 3.08 -8.42
C SER A 167 -22.00 2.58 -7.42
N LEU A 168 -22.04 3.11 -6.21
CA LEU A 168 -21.16 2.73 -5.10
C LEU A 168 -21.90 1.86 -4.06
N ILE A 169 -22.94 1.17 -4.47
CA ILE A 169 -23.85 0.41 -3.56
C ILE A 169 -23.11 -0.66 -2.75
N HIS A 170 -21.95 -1.13 -3.23
CA HIS A 170 -21.17 -2.18 -2.58
C HIS A 170 -19.85 -1.68 -1.97
N ILE A 171 -19.61 -0.37 -1.94
CA ILE A 171 -18.45 0.23 -1.30
C ILE A 171 -18.89 0.78 0.05
N SER A 172 -18.35 0.25 1.12
CA SER A 172 -18.73 0.55 2.51
C SER A 172 -18.33 1.94 3.00
N GLU A 173 -17.66 2.76 2.19
CA GLU A 173 -17.35 4.14 2.52
C GLU A 173 -17.80 5.11 1.43
N PRO A 174 -18.45 6.24 1.81
CA PRO A 174 -18.80 7.27 0.85
C PRO A 174 -17.52 7.94 0.33
N THR A 175 -17.11 7.62 -0.87
CA THR A 175 -16.11 8.41 -1.56
C THR A 175 -16.66 9.82 -1.76
N ARG A 176 -16.07 10.80 -1.08
CA ARG A 176 -16.38 12.21 -1.33
C ARG A 176 -16.09 12.52 -2.80
N PRO A 177 -17.01 13.15 -3.53
CA PRO A 177 -16.71 13.65 -4.87
C PRO A 177 -15.55 14.65 -4.73
N LEU A 178 -14.46 14.38 -5.42
CA LEU A 178 -13.38 15.34 -5.56
C LEU A 178 -13.82 16.38 -6.60
N TYR A 179 -14.09 17.58 -6.12
CA TYR A 179 -14.29 18.73 -6.97
C TYR A 179 -12.93 19.19 -7.54
#